data_90b37a796a954c94962b9456ac34ece2
#
_entry.id   90b37a796a954c94962b9456ac34ece2
#
_cell.length_a   1.000
_cell.length_b   1.000
_cell.length_c   1.000
_cell.angle_alpha   90.00
_cell.angle_beta   90.00
_cell.angle_gamma   90.00
#
_symmetry.space_group_name_H-M   'P 1'
#
loop_
_entity.id
_entity.type
_entity.pdbx_description
1 polymer ?
#
loop_
_entity_poly.entity_id
_entity_poly.type
_entity_poly.pdbx_seq_one_letter_code
_entity_poly.pdbx_strand_id
1 'polypeptide(L)'
;LKTNAIEAFDLPLDASLNIKIDRDIPAKVDPIFVDFIKQAVKQNLSDRGNLISDEANLVINISLSSDEFIRDEGHYYRYPYYYRSPYDFDRIRSIDEFYLRISIFDVEADKTLWTGLTRWRPGSVFEPSSIEKAENLVGLILETI
;
A
#
# COMPACT_ATOMS: atom_id res chain seq x y z
N LEU A 1 9.25 2.24 1.50
CA LEU A 1 9.01 2.04 0.07
C LEU A 1 10.01 1.04 -0.49
N LYS A 2 9.49 0.02 -1.15
CA LYS A 2 10.30 -0.95 -1.88
C LYS A 2 9.80 -1.02 -3.31
N THR A 3 10.71 -0.97 -4.26
CA THR A 3 10.40 -1.12 -5.68
C THR A 3 11.23 -2.22 -6.30
N ASN A 4 10.70 -2.85 -7.32
CA ASN A 4 11.39 -3.82 -8.14
C ASN A 4 10.87 -3.73 -9.57
N ALA A 5 11.74 -3.93 -10.53
CA ALA A 5 11.37 -3.84 -11.94
C ALA A 5 12.16 -4.87 -12.76
N ILE A 6 11.57 -5.30 -13.85
CA ILE A 6 12.30 -6.05 -14.86
C ILE A 6 13.17 -5.07 -15.64
N GLU A 7 14.48 -5.22 -15.53
CA GLU A 7 15.45 -4.30 -16.15
C GLU A 7 15.16 -2.84 -15.76
N ALA A 8 15.53 -1.89 -16.60
CA ALA A 8 15.25 -0.48 -16.39
C ALA A 8 13.87 -0.12 -16.97
N PHE A 9 12.80 -0.57 -16.32
CA PHE A 9 11.46 -0.29 -16.79
C PHE A 9 11.04 1.14 -16.46
N ASP A 10 10.61 1.87 -17.49
CA ASP A 10 9.97 3.17 -17.37
C ASP A 10 8.58 3.11 -18.01
N LEU A 11 7.57 3.59 -17.29
CA LEU A 11 6.22 3.63 -17.83
C LEU A 11 6.13 4.71 -18.91
N PRO A 12 5.78 4.34 -20.17
CA PRO A 12 5.59 5.34 -21.20
C PRO A 12 4.48 6.33 -20.87
N LEU A 13 4.73 7.62 -21.11
CA LEU A 13 3.77 8.68 -20.79
C LEU A 13 2.49 8.63 -21.63
N ASP A 14 2.55 8.01 -22.80
CA ASP A 14 1.41 7.88 -23.72
C ASP A 14 0.73 6.51 -23.64
N ALA A 15 1.19 5.63 -22.76
CA ALA A 15 0.62 4.31 -22.63
C ALA A 15 -0.81 4.36 -22.07
N SER A 16 -1.68 3.54 -22.64
CA SER A 16 -3.00 3.27 -22.06
C SER A 16 -2.88 2.28 -20.93
N LEU A 17 -3.61 2.50 -19.85
CA LEU A 17 -3.55 1.72 -18.63
C LEU A 17 -4.94 1.26 -18.20
N ASN A 18 -5.05 0.01 -17.78
CA ASN A 18 -6.24 -0.53 -17.15
C ASN A 18 -5.98 -0.63 -15.65
N ILE A 19 -6.76 0.06 -14.84
CA ILE A 19 -6.60 0.07 -13.40
C ILE A 19 -7.55 -0.96 -12.78
N LYS A 20 -6.98 -1.91 -12.06
CA LYS A 20 -7.72 -2.95 -11.33
C LYS A 20 -7.31 -2.96 -9.88
N ILE A 21 -8.24 -3.34 -9.04
CA ILE A 21 -7.99 -3.55 -7.62
C ILE A 21 -8.31 -4.99 -7.26
N ASP A 22 -7.45 -5.63 -6.46
CA ASP A 22 -7.67 -6.98 -5.99
C ASP A 22 -8.91 -7.05 -5.12
N ARG A 23 -9.65 -8.16 -5.24
CA ARG A 23 -10.88 -8.41 -4.49
C ARG A 23 -10.60 -8.75 -3.02
N ASP A 24 -9.42 -9.29 -2.73
CA ASP A 24 -9.03 -9.68 -1.38
C ASP A 24 -8.55 -8.49 -0.57
N ILE A 25 -9.50 -7.68 -0.12
CA ILE A 25 -9.22 -6.52 0.71
C ILE A 25 -9.36 -6.93 2.17
N PRO A 26 -8.35 -6.68 3.02
CA PRO A 26 -8.46 -6.98 4.45
C PRO A 26 -9.66 -6.31 5.09
N ALA A 27 -10.36 -7.04 5.95
CA ALA A 27 -11.57 -6.53 6.61
C ALA A 27 -11.30 -5.29 7.48
N LYS A 28 -10.06 -5.12 7.95
CA LYS A 28 -9.66 -3.97 8.76
C LYS A 28 -9.40 -2.70 7.94
N VAL A 29 -9.32 -2.81 6.63
CA VAL A 29 -9.17 -1.64 5.75
C VAL A 29 -10.55 -1.04 5.49
N ASP A 30 -10.71 0.24 5.80
CA ASP A 30 -11.95 0.94 5.53
C ASP A 30 -12.20 1.01 4.02
N PRO A 31 -13.39 0.60 3.55
CA PRO A 31 -13.72 0.71 2.12
C PRO A 31 -13.59 2.13 1.55
N ILE A 32 -13.80 3.15 2.37
CA ILE A 32 -13.61 4.55 1.96
C ILE A 32 -12.16 4.81 1.63
N PHE A 33 -11.21 4.26 2.39
CA PHE A 33 -9.78 4.38 2.11
C PHE A 33 -9.42 3.73 0.78
N VAL A 34 -10.03 2.59 0.49
CA VAL A 34 -9.84 1.89 -0.79
C VAL A 34 -10.28 2.77 -1.95
N ASP A 35 -11.41 3.43 -1.83
CA ASP A 35 -11.92 4.33 -2.86
C ASP A 35 -10.99 5.54 -3.05
N PHE A 36 -10.46 6.11 -1.97
CA PHE A 36 -9.50 7.20 -2.05
C PHE A 36 -8.21 6.76 -2.74
N ILE A 37 -7.70 5.56 -2.43
CA ILE A 37 -6.50 5.01 -3.06
C ILE A 37 -6.73 4.84 -4.56
N LYS A 38 -7.84 4.23 -4.94
CA LYS A 38 -8.20 4.01 -6.34
C LYS A 38 -8.29 5.33 -7.11
N GLN A 39 -8.95 6.32 -6.53
CA GLN A 39 -9.07 7.64 -7.13
C GLN A 39 -7.72 8.34 -7.25
N ALA A 40 -6.87 8.22 -6.23
CA ALA A 40 -5.54 8.79 -6.23
C ALA A 40 -4.64 8.20 -7.32
N VAL A 41 -4.71 6.88 -7.52
CA VAL A 41 -3.97 6.20 -8.59
C VAL A 41 -4.43 6.70 -9.96
N LYS A 42 -5.73 6.75 -10.19
CA LYS A 42 -6.29 7.27 -11.45
C LYS A 42 -5.84 8.70 -11.72
N GLN A 43 -5.93 9.56 -10.71
CA GLN A 43 -5.58 10.97 -10.85
C GLN A 43 -4.09 11.14 -11.15
N ASN A 44 -3.23 10.44 -10.43
CA ASN A 44 -1.79 10.51 -10.63
C ASN A 44 -1.40 10.10 -12.06
N LEU A 45 -1.93 8.99 -12.54
CA LEU A 45 -1.61 8.48 -13.87
C LEU A 45 -2.20 9.36 -14.97
N SER A 46 -3.40 9.90 -14.76
CA SER A 46 -4.02 10.84 -15.70
C SER A 46 -3.23 12.15 -15.80
N ASP A 47 -2.73 12.65 -14.68
CA ASP A 47 -1.91 13.86 -14.64
C ASP A 47 -0.57 13.67 -15.36
N ARG A 48 -0.07 12.45 -15.42
CA ARG A 48 1.12 12.10 -16.20
C ARG A 48 0.88 12.08 -17.70
N GLY A 49 -0.40 12.05 -18.14
CA GLY A 49 -0.79 11.95 -19.52
C GLY A 49 -1.21 10.56 -19.97
N ASN A 50 -1.24 9.57 -19.08
CA ASN A 50 -1.69 8.24 -19.42
C ASN A 50 -3.21 8.20 -19.60
N LEU A 51 -3.67 7.44 -20.59
CA LEU A 51 -5.08 7.17 -20.81
C LEU A 51 -5.53 5.97 -19.98
N ILE A 52 -6.68 6.08 -19.34
CA ILE A 52 -7.26 4.97 -18.59
C ILE A 52 -8.28 4.27 -19.48
N SER A 53 -8.08 2.98 -19.72
CA SER A 53 -8.93 2.19 -20.61
C SER A 53 -9.01 0.74 -20.14
N ASP A 54 -10.22 0.18 -20.16
CA ASP A 54 -10.45 -1.23 -19.79
C ASP A 54 -9.85 -2.21 -20.83
N GLU A 55 -9.48 -1.73 -22.00
CA GLU A 55 -8.93 -2.54 -23.08
C GLU A 55 -7.40 -2.49 -23.16
N ALA A 56 -6.76 -1.73 -22.27
CA ALA A 56 -5.31 -1.58 -22.29
C ALA A 56 -4.58 -2.89 -21.93
N ASN A 57 -3.44 -3.13 -22.58
CA ASN A 57 -2.60 -4.28 -22.30
C ASN A 57 -1.80 -4.16 -21.00
N LEU A 58 -1.49 -2.93 -20.60
CA LEU A 58 -0.83 -2.68 -19.33
C LEU A 58 -1.87 -2.52 -18.24
N VAL A 59 -1.79 -3.39 -17.23
CA VAL A 59 -2.70 -3.39 -16.09
C VAL A 59 -1.97 -2.85 -14.86
N ILE A 60 -2.52 -1.81 -14.28
CA ILE A 60 -2.10 -1.31 -12.97
C ILE A 60 -2.94 -2.05 -11.94
N ASN A 61 -2.31 -2.94 -11.21
CA ASN A 61 -2.99 -3.73 -10.18
C ASN A 61 -2.70 -3.18 -8.80
N ILE A 62 -3.76 -2.85 -8.06
CA ILE A 62 -3.72 -2.34 -6.70
C ILE A 62 -4.06 -3.47 -5.76
N SER A 63 -3.17 -3.76 -4.81
CA SER A 63 -3.34 -4.83 -3.84
C SER A 63 -3.12 -4.30 -2.43
N LEU A 64 -4.00 -4.69 -1.52
CA LEU A 64 -3.92 -4.32 -0.11
C LEU A 64 -3.77 -5.56 0.75
N SER A 65 -2.92 -5.48 1.74
CA SER A 65 -2.74 -6.53 2.73
C SER A 65 -2.53 -5.93 4.11
N SER A 66 -2.60 -6.76 5.14
CA SER A 66 -2.42 -6.31 6.50
C SER A 66 -1.62 -7.34 7.30
N ASP A 67 -0.84 -6.82 8.25
CA ASP A 67 -0.14 -7.60 9.26
C ASP A 67 -0.47 -7.04 10.64
N GLU A 68 -0.30 -7.89 11.62
CA GLU A 68 -0.48 -7.51 13.01
C GLU A 68 0.82 -7.76 13.75
N PHE A 69 1.32 -6.71 14.41
CA PHE A 69 2.49 -6.81 15.27
C PHE A 69 2.08 -6.74 16.72
N ILE A 70 2.65 -7.63 17.52
CA ILE A 70 2.52 -7.57 18.97
C ILE A 70 3.71 -6.79 19.49
N ARG A 71 3.41 -5.66 20.15
CA ARG A 71 4.42 -4.80 20.74
C ARG A 71 4.25 -4.79 22.25
N ASP A 72 5.28 -5.19 22.95
CA ASP A 72 5.35 -5.08 24.39
C ASP A 72 5.98 -3.73 24.77
N GLU A 73 5.16 -2.79 25.19
CA GLU A 73 5.61 -1.45 25.57
C GLU A 73 6.06 -1.37 27.02
N GLY A 74 5.80 -2.41 27.79
CA GLY A 74 6.05 -2.38 29.22
C GLY A 74 7.11 -3.36 29.67
N HIS A 75 7.86 -3.88 28.76
CA HIS A 75 8.78 -4.89 29.13
C HIS A 75 10.00 -4.36 29.77
N TYR A 76 10.01 -4.17 30.92
CA TYR A 76 11.24 -3.90 31.60
C TYR A 76 11.87 -5.21 31.99
N TYR A 77 12.46 -5.86 31.05
CA TYR A 77 12.99 -7.20 31.13
C TYR A 77 14.03 -7.40 32.19
N ARG A 78 14.53 -6.32 32.74
CA ARG A 78 15.53 -6.35 33.80
C ARG A 78 14.94 -6.71 35.15
N TYR A 79 13.61 -6.66 35.28
CA TYR A 79 12.98 -7.03 36.54
C TYR A 79 12.81 -8.53 36.60
N PRO A 80 13.18 -9.13 37.74
CA PRO A 80 12.84 -10.53 38.00
C PRO A 80 11.35 -10.76 37.86
N TYR A 81 10.99 -11.96 37.43
CA TYR A 81 9.60 -12.33 37.16
C TYR A 81 8.64 -12.00 38.31
N TYR A 82 9.06 -12.22 39.55
CA TYR A 82 8.21 -11.97 40.73
C TYR A 82 8.00 -10.48 41.04
N TYR A 83 8.72 -9.59 40.41
CA TYR A 83 8.46 -8.15 40.49
C TYR A 83 7.52 -7.65 39.40
N ARG A 84 7.14 -8.51 38.49
CA ARG A 84 6.28 -8.11 37.41
C ARG A 84 4.88 -7.84 37.92
N SER A 85 4.38 -6.65 37.67
CA SER A 85 3.00 -6.28 37.98
C SER A 85 2.04 -7.04 37.08
N PRO A 86 0.85 -7.45 37.57
CA PRO A 86 -0.21 -7.99 36.71
C PRO A 86 -0.63 -7.06 35.60
N TYR A 87 -0.38 -5.77 35.75
CA TYR A 87 -0.69 -4.74 34.76
C TYR A 87 0.33 -4.69 33.60
N ASP A 88 1.43 -5.42 33.68
CA ASP A 88 2.41 -5.46 32.60
C ASP A 88 1.82 -6.06 31.32
N PHE A 89 0.80 -6.89 31.44
CA PHE A 89 0.08 -7.42 30.28
C PHE A 89 -0.70 -6.34 29.52
N ASP A 90 -1.13 -5.27 30.19
CA ASP A 90 -1.84 -4.17 29.58
C ASP A 90 -0.93 -3.34 28.67
N ARG A 91 0.37 -3.58 28.72
CA ARG A 91 1.35 -2.90 27.89
C ARG A 91 1.69 -3.65 26.60
N ILE A 92 1.16 -4.86 26.47
CA ILE A 92 1.24 -5.61 25.21
C ILE A 92 0.16 -5.07 24.29
N ARG A 93 0.58 -4.51 23.15
CA ARG A 93 -0.34 -3.95 22.18
C ARG A 93 -0.15 -4.62 20.83
N SER A 94 -1.29 -4.88 20.22
CA SER A 94 -1.37 -5.29 18.83
C SER A 94 -1.38 -4.05 17.96
N ILE A 95 -0.48 -3.96 17.01
CA ILE A 95 -0.39 -2.85 16.07
C ILE A 95 -0.66 -3.38 14.68
N ASP A 96 -1.71 -2.85 14.06
CA ASP A 96 -2.01 -3.15 12.67
C ASP A 96 -1.05 -2.40 11.75
N GLU A 97 -0.60 -3.06 10.71
CA GLU A 97 0.16 -2.44 9.64
C GLU A 97 -0.44 -2.86 8.31
N PHE A 98 -0.67 -1.89 7.46
CA PHE A 98 -1.28 -2.10 6.15
C PHE A 98 -0.27 -1.86 5.05
N TYR A 99 -0.36 -2.65 3.99
CA TYR A 99 0.52 -2.57 2.85
C TYR A 99 -0.28 -2.25 1.60
N LEU A 100 0.25 -1.34 0.82
CA LEU A 100 -0.23 -1.01 -0.52
C LEU A 100 0.82 -1.45 -1.52
N ARG A 101 0.44 -2.36 -2.40
CA ARG A 101 1.26 -2.77 -3.53
C ARG A 101 0.61 -2.30 -4.82
N ILE A 102 1.40 -1.67 -5.66
CA ILE A 102 1.00 -1.32 -7.02
C ILE A 102 1.93 -2.08 -7.95
N SER A 103 1.35 -2.82 -8.89
CA SER A 103 2.10 -3.60 -9.88
C SER A 103 1.67 -3.20 -11.27
N ILE A 104 2.61 -3.27 -12.21
CA ILE A 104 2.34 -3.10 -13.62
C ILE A 104 2.53 -4.44 -14.30
N PHE A 105 1.44 -4.94 -14.87
CA PHE A 105 1.40 -6.23 -15.53
C PHE A 105 1.12 -6.05 -17.02
N ASP A 106 1.92 -6.74 -17.84
CA ASP A 106 1.70 -6.80 -19.28
C ASP A 106 0.93 -8.07 -19.60
N VAL A 107 -0.34 -7.89 -20.01
CA VAL A 107 -1.24 -9.01 -20.32
C VAL A 107 -0.74 -9.79 -21.53
N GLU A 108 -0.25 -9.12 -22.55
CA GLU A 108 0.22 -9.76 -23.77
C GLU A 108 1.47 -10.61 -23.52
N ALA A 109 2.41 -10.10 -22.75
CA ALA A 109 3.64 -10.81 -22.40
C ALA A 109 3.46 -11.75 -21.19
N ASP A 110 2.32 -11.69 -20.51
CA ASP A 110 2.00 -12.46 -19.29
C ASP A 110 3.07 -12.36 -18.22
N LYS A 111 3.47 -11.15 -17.90
CA LYS A 111 4.47 -10.92 -16.85
C LYS A 111 4.33 -9.56 -16.17
N THR A 112 4.78 -9.52 -14.92
CA THR A 112 4.87 -8.29 -14.15
C THR A 112 6.15 -7.53 -14.54
N LEU A 113 5.98 -6.27 -14.92
CA LEU A 113 7.09 -5.42 -15.35
C LEU A 113 7.66 -4.61 -14.20
N TRP A 114 6.83 -4.22 -13.27
CA TRP A 114 7.24 -3.35 -12.16
C TRP A 114 6.32 -3.57 -10.95
N THR A 115 6.86 -3.37 -9.78
CA THR A 115 6.09 -3.41 -8.53
C THR A 115 6.65 -2.43 -7.52
N GLY A 116 5.75 -1.78 -6.79
CA GLY A 116 6.08 -0.90 -5.68
C GLY A 116 5.26 -1.27 -4.46
N LEU A 117 5.87 -1.21 -3.30
CA LEU A 117 5.26 -1.53 -2.02
C LEU A 117 5.51 -0.41 -1.02
N THR A 118 4.46 0.07 -0.41
CA THR A 118 4.53 0.97 0.74
C THR A 118 3.60 0.50 1.84
N ARG A 119 3.68 1.14 2.98
CA ARG A 119 2.90 0.76 4.16
C ARG A 119 2.42 1.99 4.92
N TRP A 120 1.35 1.80 5.68
CA TRP A 120 0.90 2.79 6.65
C TRP A 120 0.41 2.11 7.93
N ARG A 121 0.35 2.87 8.99
CA ARG A 121 -0.24 2.46 10.26
C ARG A 121 -1.45 3.34 10.58
N PRO A 122 -2.45 2.82 11.29
CA PRO A 122 -3.58 3.63 11.71
C PRO A 122 -3.13 4.88 12.47
N GLY A 123 -3.70 6.02 12.10
CA GLY A 123 -3.38 7.31 12.71
C GLY A 123 -2.08 7.95 12.23
N SER A 124 -1.36 7.33 11.32
CA SER A 124 -0.12 7.89 10.77
C SER A 124 -0.42 8.95 9.70
N VAL A 125 0.62 9.70 9.33
CA VAL A 125 0.54 10.73 8.26
C VAL A 125 0.14 10.13 6.92
N PHE A 126 0.52 8.88 6.68
CA PHE A 126 0.26 8.20 5.40
C PHE A 126 -1.03 7.39 5.39
N GLU A 127 -1.80 7.37 6.47
CA GLU A 127 -3.11 6.73 6.45
C GLU A 127 -4.01 7.42 5.42
N PRO A 128 -4.56 6.68 4.44
CA PRO A 128 -5.32 7.28 3.34
C PRO A 128 -6.75 7.65 3.75
N SER A 129 -6.89 8.45 4.79
CA SER A 129 -8.17 8.86 5.37
C SER A 129 -8.82 10.05 4.67
N SER A 130 -8.14 10.63 3.68
CA SER A 130 -8.66 11.66 2.80
C SER A 130 -8.06 11.48 1.41
N ILE A 131 -8.65 12.13 0.41
CA ILE A 131 -8.10 12.06 -0.95
C ILE A 131 -6.68 12.63 -1.01
N GLU A 132 -6.41 13.69 -0.30
CA GLU A 132 -5.07 14.31 -0.23
C GLU A 132 -4.04 13.35 0.37
N LYS A 133 -4.39 12.69 1.48
CA LYS A 133 -3.49 11.71 2.12
C LYS A 133 -3.28 10.48 1.25
N ALA A 134 -4.32 10.04 0.56
CA ALA A 134 -4.20 8.94 -0.40
C ALA A 134 -3.31 9.32 -1.59
N GLU A 135 -3.39 10.54 -2.08
CA GLU A 135 -2.51 11.04 -3.12
C GLU A 135 -1.05 11.07 -2.66
N ASN A 136 -0.80 11.45 -1.41
CA ASN A 136 0.55 11.42 -0.85
C ASN A 136 1.09 9.99 -0.74
N LEU A 137 0.26 9.05 -0.26
CA LEU A 137 0.65 7.65 -0.14
C LEU A 137 0.96 7.03 -1.52
N VAL A 138 0.07 7.23 -2.47
CA VAL A 138 0.21 6.72 -3.84
C VAL A 138 1.40 7.37 -4.54
N GLY A 139 1.60 8.67 -4.32
CA GLY A 139 2.72 9.40 -4.89
C GLY A 139 4.08 8.84 -4.51
N LEU A 140 4.24 8.35 -3.28
CA LEU A 140 5.48 7.70 -2.85
C LEU A 140 5.87 6.54 -3.76
N ILE A 141 4.87 5.79 -4.24
CA ILE A 141 5.11 4.65 -5.10
C ILE A 141 5.31 5.10 -6.55
N LEU A 142 4.39 5.91 -7.08
CA LEU A 142 4.33 6.23 -8.50
C LEU A 142 5.40 7.21 -8.95
N GLU A 143 6.02 7.95 -8.05
CA GLU A 143 7.16 8.81 -8.38
C GLU A 143 8.38 8.03 -8.91
N THR A 144 8.44 6.76 -8.62
CA THR A 144 9.59 5.92 -8.99
C THR A 144 9.45 5.24 -10.36
N ILE A 145 8.31 5.44 -11.03
CA ILE A 145 8.10 4.81 -12.33
C ILE A 145 8.58 5.70 -13.49
#